data_debe5592ee0d1acd24fffeb21789ede1
#
_entry.id   debe5592ee0d1acd24fffeb21789ede1
#
_cell.length_a   1.000
_cell.length_b   1.000
_cell.length_c   1.000
_cell.angle_alpha   90.00
_cell.angle_beta   90.00
_cell.angle_gamma   90.00
#
_symmetry.space_group_name_H-M   'P 1'
#
loop_
_entity.id
_entity.type
_entity.pdbx_description
1 polymer ?
#
loop_
_entity_poly.entity_id
_entity_poly.type
_entity_poly.pdbx_seq_one_letter_code
_entity_poly.pdbx_strand_id
1 'polypeptide(L)'
;MKINPKDYRPNVGMMIINQNKEIFVGKRIDHPSEFWQMPQGGIDPKEKSEVAALREMEEEVGIKKNKVKLISQSKDWYYYSLPKDLSKTLWKGKYKGQRQKWFLYEFKGSEKDINIETSHPEFSDYKWVKPDFLVPNIVPFKRAIYEKLLKEFKDYL
;
A
#
# COMPACT_ATOMS: atom_id res chain seq x y z
N MET A 1 -9.45 24.97 -3.82
CA MET A 1 -9.61 24.49 -2.44
C MET A 1 -8.30 23.92 -1.94
N LYS A 2 -7.83 24.42 -0.81
CA LYS A 2 -6.60 23.92 -0.22
C LYS A 2 -6.87 22.64 0.59
N ILE A 3 -6.09 21.61 0.31
CA ILE A 3 -6.13 20.38 1.11
C ILE A 3 -5.40 20.66 2.43
N ASN A 4 -6.06 20.34 3.55
CA ASN A 4 -5.42 20.40 4.86
C ASN A 4 -4.87 19.00 5.19
N PRO A 5 -3.54 18.82 5.23
CA PRO A 5 -2.96 17.51 5.51
C PRO A 5 -3.44 16.87 6.82
N LYS A 6 -3.81 17.69 7.81
CA LYS A 6 -4.29 17.18 9.10
C LYS A 6 -5.64 16.45 9.00
N ASP A 7 -6.40 16.69 7.94
CA ASP A 7 -7.66 16.00 7.70
C ASP A 7 -7.47 14.58 7.13
N TYR A 8 -6.22 14.21 6.82
CA TYR A 8 -5.89 12.94 6.19
C TYR A 8 -4.92 12.15 7.05
N ARG A 9 -5.27 10.89 7.31
CA ARG A 9 -4.45 10.02 8.15
C ARG A 9 -3.13 9.67 7.44
N PRO A 10 -1.96 9.89 8.09
CA PRO A 10 -0.68 9.53 7.48
C PRO A 10 -0.56 8.02 7.27
N ASN A 11 -0.14 7.63 6.08
CA ASN A 11 -0.10 6.24 5.67
C ASN A 11 1.07 6.02 4.71
N VAL A 12 1.54 4.79 4.62
CA VAL A 12 2.56 4.38 3.65
C VAL A 12 2.00 3.29 2.76
N GLY A 13 2.44 3.27 1.52
CA GLY A 13 2.16 2.18 0.60
C GLY A 13 3.44 1.57 0.12
N MET A 14 3.42 0.28 -0.15
CA MET A 14 4.59 -0.46 -0.59
C MET A 14 4.31 -1.13 -1.94
N MET A 15 5.01 -0.68 -2.97
CA MET A 15 5.02 -1.36 -4.25
C MET A 15 6.22 -2.30 -4.25
N ILE A 16 5.96 -3.59 -4.19
CA ILE A 16 6.99 -4.63 -4.09
C ILE A 16 7.03 -5.35 -5.43
N ILE A 17 8.18 -5.31 -6.11
CA ILE A 17 8.35 -5.96 -7.40
C ILE A 17 9.34 -7.12 -7.28
N ASN A 18 9.06 -8.19 -8.02
CA ASN A 18 9.97 -9.33 -8.09
C ASN A 18 10.89 -9.20 -9.31
N GLN A 19 11.71 -10.21 -9.54
CA GLN A 19 12.68 -10.20 -10.64
C GLN A 19 12.02 -10.20 -12.02
N ASN A 20 10.77 -10.65 -12.11
CA ASN A 20 10.01 -10.64 -13.36
C ASN A 20 9.24 -9.35 -13.57
N LYS A 21 9.48 -8.33 -12.74
CA LYS A 21 8.77 -7.05 -12.80
C LYS A 21 7.28 -7.19 -12.53
N GLU A 22 6.90 -8.21 -11.77
CA GLU A 22 5.54 -8.38 -11.29
C GLU A 22 5.40 -7.73 -9.91
N ILE A 23 4.21 -7.26 -9.62
CA ILE A 23 3.90 -6.47 -8.42
C ILE A 23 3.08 -7.32 -7.44
N PHE A 24 3.45 -7.26 -6.17
CA PHE A 24 2.73 -7.95 -5.11
C PHE A 24 1.38 -7.29 -4.85
N VAL A 25 0.31 -8.07 -4.85
CA VAL A 25 -1.01 -7.61 -4.43
C VAL A 25 -1.63 -8.64 -3.49
N GLY A 26 -2.43 -8.14 -2.55
CA GLY A 26 -3.17 -8.96 -1.60
C GLY A 26 -4.65 -8.71 -1.69
N LYS A 27 -5.42 -9.73 -1.33
CA LYS A 27 -6.88 -9.66 -1.24
C LYS A 27 -7.26 -9.49 0.22
N ARG A 28 -7.96 -8.41 0.56
CA ARG A 28 -8.29 -8.08 1.95
C ARG A 28 -9.29 -9.08 2.54
N ILE A 29 -9.04 -9.48 3.80
CA ILE A 29 -9.91 -10.39 4.55
C ILE A 29 -11.25 -9.72 4.85
N ASP A 30 -11.21 -8.44 5.26
CA ASP A 30 -12.38 -7.71 5.75
C ASP A 30 -13.27 -7.13 4.65
N HIS A 31 -12.89 -7.30 3.39
CA HIS A 31 -13.64 -6.77 2.27
C HIS A 31 -14.26 -7.92 1.47
N PRO A 32 -15.59 -7.96 1.34
CA PRO A 32 -16.25 -9.08 0.64
C PRO A 32 -16.09 -9.08 -0.87
N SER A 33 -15.42 -8.08 -1.42
CA SER A 33 -15.24 -7.94 -2.87
C SER A 33 -13.98 -8.64 -3.36
N GLU A 34 -13.84 -8.69 -4.67
CA GLU A 34 -12.70 -9.29 -5.36
C GLU A 34 -11.59 -8.28 -5.66
N PHE A 35 -11.53 -7.19 -4.88
CA PHE A 35 -10.49 -6.18 -5.08
C PHE A 35 -9.13 -6.65 -4.54
N TRP A 36 -8.10 -6.30 -5.28
CA TRP A 36 -6.71 -6.61 -4.95
C TRP A 36 -5.96 -5.30 -4.76
N GLN A 37 -5.14 -5.24 -3.73
CA GLN A 37 -4.40 -4.02 -3.42
C GLN A 37 -2.94 -4.28 -3.08
N MET A 38 -2.11 -3.28 -3.32
CA MET A 38 -0.75 -3.28 -2.80
C MET A 38 -0.78 -3.07 -1.28
N PRO A 39 0.19 -3.61 -0.53
CA PRO A 39 0.23 -3.39 0.92
C PRO A 39 0.30 -1.91 1.28
N GLN A 40 -0.38 -1.55 2.35
CA GLN A 40 -0.35 -0.20 2.91
C GLN A 40 -0.63 -0.26 4.41
N GLY A 41 -0.21 0.76 5.13
CA GLY A 41 -0.45 0.81 6.57
C GLY A 41 -0.21 2.17 7.16
N GLY A 42 -0.63 2.36 8.40
CA GLY A 42 -0.53 3.63 9.09
C GLY A 42 0.88 3.96 9.57
N ILE A 43 1.19 5.24 9.67
CA ILE A 43 2.43 5.73 10.26
C ILE A 43 2.13 6.06 11.72
N ASP A 44 2.92 5.52 12.65
CA ASP A 44 2.75 5.81 14.06
C ASP A 44 3.26 7.22 14.39
N PRO A 45 2.77 7.84 15.50
CA PRO A 45 3.28 9.15 15.90
C PRO A 45 4.81 9.16 16.00
N LYS A 46 5.44 10.18 15.41
CA LYS A 46 6.89 10.37 15.38
C LYS A 46 7.68 9.32 14.61
N GLU A 47 7.01 8.38 13.94
CA GLU A 47 7.67 7.38 13.11
C GLU A 47 7.97 7.97 11.74
N LYS A 48 9.17 7.68 11.21
CA LYS A 48 9.52 8.07 9.84
C LYS A 48 8.78 7.18 8.84
N SER A 49 8.38 7.76 7.69
CA SER A 49 7.65 6.99 6.66
C SER A 49 8.40 5.75 6.20
N GLU A 50 9.72 5.84 5.98
CA GLU A 50 10.52 4.66 5.55
C GLU A 50 10.50 3.54 6.58
N VAL A 51 10.55 3.90 7.87
CA VAL A 51 10.49 2.92 8.95
C VAL A 51 9.11 2.27 9.00
N ALA A 52 8.07 3.08 8.87
CA ALA A 52 6.69 2.60 8.84
C ALA A 52 6.47 1.62 7.69
N ALA A 53 7.02 1.93 6.50
CA ALA A 53 6.87 1.06 5.32
C ALA A 53 7.45 -0.33 5.57
N LEU A 54 8.65 -0.41 6.12
CA LEU A 54 9.28 -1.70 6.42
C LEU A 54 8.55 -2.45 7.53
N ARG A 55 8.10 -1.74 8.56
CA ARG A 55 7.33 -2.33 9.65
C ARG A 55 6.01 -2.92 9.17
N GLU A 56 5.25 -2.13 8.42
CA GLU A 56 3.96 -2.58 7.87
C GLU A 56 4.11 -3.74 6.90
N MET A 57 5.19 -3.73 6.10
CA MET A 57 5.48 -4.84 5.19
C MET A 57 5.66 -6.15 5.97
N GLU A 58 6.41 -6.12 7.06
CA GLU A 58 6.61 -7.31 7.87
C GLU A 58 5.32 -7.73 8.58
N GLU A 59 4.59 -6.76 9.14
CA GLU A 59 3.32 -7.04 9.84
C GLU A 59 2.25 -7.63 8.93
N GLU A 60 2.14 -7.14 7.70
CA GLU A 60 1.06 -7.55 6.80
C GLU A 60 1.38 -8.77 5.95
N VAL A 61 2.61 -8.85 5.45
CA VAL A 61 2.97 -9.89 4.47
C VAL A 61 4.19 -10.71 4.88
N GLY A 62 4.72 -10.48 6.07
CA GLY A 62 5.82 -11.27 6.62
C GLY A 62 7.18 -11.03 5.99
N ILE A 63 7.29 -10.12 5.04
CA ILE A 63 8.55 -9.84 4.35
C ILE A 63 9.44 -8.98 5.23
N LYS A 64 10.61 -9.50 5.58
CA LYS A 64 11.58 -8.80 6.41
C LYS A 64 12.41 -7.82 5.59
N LYS A 65 12.91 -6.78 6.26
CA LYS A 65 13.67 -5.71 5.61
C LYS A 65 14.91 -6.19 4.85
N ASN A 66 15.53 -7.29 5.27
CA ASN A 66 16.70 -7.84 4.60
C ASN A 66 16.37 -8.59 3.30
N LYS A 67 15.08 -8.75 3.00
CA LYS A 67 14.61 -9.42 1.77
C LYS A 67 14.16 -8.44 0.69
N VAL A 68 14.32 -7.14 0.93
CA VAL A 68 13.96 -6.10 -0.04
C VAL A 68 15.07 -5.07 -0.17
N LYS A 69 15.09 -4.42 -1.32
CA LYS A 69 15.97 -3.27 -1.58
C LYS A 69 15.10 -2.10 -2.00
N LEU A 70 15.26 -0.96 -1.34
CA LEU A 70 14.55 0.26 -1.72
C LEU A 70 15.09 0.77 -3.06
N ILE A 71 14.20 0.92 -4.04
CA ILE A 71 14.55 1.39 -5.38
C ILE A 71 14.23 2.88 -5.51
N SER A 72 13.04 3.29 -5.05
CA SER A 72 12.59 4.67 -5.18
C SER A 72 11.47 4.94 -4.19
N GLN A 73 11.09 6.21 -4.07
CA GLN A 73 9.96 6.60 -3.25
C GLN A 73 9.23 7.74 -3.94
N SER A 74 7.95 7.91 -3.61
CA SER A 74 7.17 8.99 -4.19
C SER A 74 7.70 10.35 -3.74
N LYS A 75 7.71 11.33 -4.65
CA LYS A 75 8.16 12.68 -4.34
C LYS A 75 7.20 13.38 -3.41
N ASP A 76 5.91 13.15 -3.62
CA ASP A 76 4.84 13.85 -2.90
C ASP A 76 3.97 12.88 -2.11
N TRP A 77 3.14 13.45 -1.25
CA TRP A 77 2.06 12.72 -0.62
C TRP A 77 0.91 12.58 -1.62
N TYR A 78 0.34 11.38 -1.71
CA TYR A 78 -0.87 11.15 -2.50
C TYR A 78 -2.07 11.09 -1.57
N TYR A 79 -3.11 11.84 -1.92
CA TYR A 79 -4.31 11.99 -1.10
C TYR A 79 -5.47 11.25 -1.73
N TYR A 80 -6.25 10.54 -0.91
CA TYR A 80 -7.55 10.06 -1.34
C TYR A 80 -8.56 10.24 -0.21
N SER A 81 -9.81 10.55 -0.61
CA SER A 81 -10.90 10.72 0.33
C SER A 81 -11.74 9.44 0.37
N LEU A 82 -12.14 9.05 1.57
CA LEU A 82 -13.04 7.93 1.73
C LEU A 82 -14.47 8.34 1.40
N PRO A 83 -15.31 7.40 0.93
CA PRO A 83 -16.74 7.64 0.85
C PRO A 83 -17.27 8.12 2.21
N LYS A 84 -18.23 9.04 2.20
CA LYS A 84 -18.73 9.66 3.44
C LYS A 84 -19.17 8.66 4.49
N ASP A 85 -19.80 7.56 4.07
CA ASP A 85 -20.28 6.53 4.99
C ASP A 85 -19.11 5.87 5.74
N LEU A 86 -18.01 5.62 5.05
CA LEU A 86 -16.81 5.03 5.65
C LEU A 86 -16.07 6.04 6.52
N SER A 87 -15.97 7.30 6.09
CA SER A 87 -15.23 8.31 6.83
C SER A 87 -15.87 8.64 8.18
N LYS A 88 -17.19 8.45 8.30
CA LYS A 88 -17.91 8.69 9.56
C LYS A 88 -17.61 7.62 10.61
N THR A 89 -17.33 6.39 10.18
CA THR A 89 -17.15 5.24 11.08
C THR A 89 -15.67 4.92 11.34
N LEU A 90 -14.82 5.05 10.33
CA LEU A 90 -13.40 4.79 10.50
C LEU A 90 -12.73 5.92 11.30
N TRP A 91 -11.81 5.52 12.17
CA TRP A 91 -11.03 6.45 13.00
C TRP A 91 -11.90 7.45 13.77
N LYS A 92 -13.12 7.04 14.13
CA LYS A 92 -14.10 7.87 14.86
C LYS A 92 -14.45 9.17 14.11
N GLY A 93 -14.42 9.13 12.77
CA GLY A 93 -14.73 10.29 11.95
C GLY A 93 -13.67 11.39 11.94
N LYS A 94 -12.49 11.12 12.49
CA LYS A 94 -11.42 12.12 12.63
C LYS A 94 -10.82 12.55 11.29
N TYR A 95 -10.80 11.64 10.31
CA TYR A 95 -10.15 11.90 9.02
C TYR A 95 -11.10 11.78 7.85
N LYS A 96 -10.88 12.59 6.81
CA LYS A 96 -11.62 12.51 5.54
C LYS A 96 -11.11 11.38 4.66
N GLY A 97 -9.88 10.96 4.87
CA GLY A 97 -9.23 9.94 4.07
C GLY A 97 -7.81 9.70 4.54
N GLN A 98 -6.96 9.33 3.63
CA GLN A 98 -5.55 9.08 3.93
C GLN A 98 -4.64 9.87 3.00
N ARG A 99 -3.44 10.20 3.47
CA ARG A 99 -2.35 10.71 2.65
C ARG A 99 -1.23 9.70 2.71
N GLN A 100 -0.68 9.36 1.56
CA GLN A 100 0.24 8.25 1.43
C GLN A 100 1.57 8.66 0.83
N LYS A 101 2.66 8.20 1.46
CA LYS A 101 3.98 8.11 0.83
C LYS A 101 4.13 6.70 0.30
N TRP A 102 4.62 6.57 -0.91
CA TRP A 102 4.79 5.26 -1.54
C TRP A 102 6.26 4.94 -1.71
N PHE A 103 6.60 3.67 -1.47
CA PHE A 103 7.96 3.15 -1.55
C PHE A 103 7.99 1.98 -2.52
N LEU A 104 8.95 2.01 -3.44
CA LEU A 104 9.16 0.95 -4.41
C LEU A 104 10.32 0.08 -3.95
N TYR A 105 10.05 -1.20 -3.74
CA TYR A 105 11.03 -2.18 -3.30
C TYR A 105 11.21 -3.29 -4.31
N GLU A 106 12.46 -3.74 -4.47
CA GLU A 106 12.76 -4.97 -5.18
C GLU A 106 12.80 -6.12 -4.17
N PHE A 107 12.02 -7.16 -4.42
CA PHE A 107 11.99 -8.35 -3.57
C PHE A 107 13.15 -9.27 -3.94
N LYS A 108 13.96 -9.63 -2.96
CA LYS A 108 15.14 -10.48 -3.12
C LYS A 108 14.98 -11.86 -2.48
N GLY A 109 13.82 -12.14 -1.91
CA GLY A 109 13.53 -13.40 -1.26
C GLY A 109 12.86 -14.39 -2.18
N SER A 110 12.31 -15.42 -1.57
CA SER A 110 11.52 -16.46 -2.25
C SER A 110 10.14 -16.53 -1.60
N GLU A 111 9.26 -17.39 -2.13
CA GLU A 111 7.89 -17.52 -1.61
C GLU A 111 7.87 -17.88 -0.12
N LYS A 112 8.87 -18.61 0.39
CA LYS A 112 8.95 -18.95 1.81
C LYS A 112 9.17 -17.72 2.71
N ASP A 113 9.61 -16.60 2.15
CA ASP A 113 9.83 -15.36 2.89
C ASP A 113 8.57 -14.50 2.96
N ILE A 114 7.46 -14.96 2.39
CA ILE A 114 6.17 -14.29 2.40
C ILE A 114 5.23 -15.06 3.31
N ASN A 115 4.61 -14.35 4.26
CA ASN A 115 3.63 -14.95 5.17
C ASN A 115 2.52 -13.95 5.44
N ILE A 116 1.36 -14.18 4.83
CA ILE A 116 0.19 -13.33 5.04
C ILE A 116 -0.62 -13.75 6.28
N GLU A 117 -0.29 -14.89 6.89
CA GLU A 117 -0.94 -15.37 8.12
C GLU A 117 -0.18 -14.85 9.35
N THR A 118 -0.10 -13.54 9.47
CA THR A 118 0.57 -12.87 10.59
C THR A 118 -0.37 -12.76 11.79
N SER A 119 0.11 -12.24 12.92
CA SER A 119 -0.70 -12.07 14.14
C SER A 119 -1.89 -11.14 13.93
N HIS A 120 -1.81 -10.19 12.99
CA HIS A 120 -2.89 -9.29 12.61
C HIS A 120 -3.09 -9.35 11.10
N PRO A 121 -3.68 -10.44 10.59
CA PRO A 121 -3.74 -10.66 9.15
C PRO A 121 -4.66 -9.65 8.44
N GLU A 122 -4.16 -9.10 7.33
CA GLU A 122 -4.90 -8.17 6.48
C GLU A 122 -5.40 -8.86 5.20
N PHE A 123 -4.69 -9.88 4.73
CA PHE A 123 -4.95 -10.52 3.46
C PHE A 123 -5.32 -11.98 3.61
N SER A 124 -6.29 -12.42 2.81
CA SER A 124 -6.68 -13.83 2.72
C SER A 124 -5.91 -14.57 1.61
N ASP A 125 -5.34 -13.83 0.68
CA ASP A 125 -4.60 -14.38 -0.46
C ASP A 125 -3.64 -13.32 -0.99
N TYR A 126 -2.64 -13.75 -1.77
CA TYR A 126 -1.73 -12.84 -2.46
C TYR A 126 -1.33 -13.41 -3.80
N LYS A 127 -0.88 -12.56 -4.70
CA LYS A 127 -0.30 -12.98 -5.97
C LYS A 127 0.61 -11.89 -6.54
N TRP A 128 1.39 -12.26 -7.54
CA TRP A 128 2.23 -11.35 -8.30
C TRP A 128 1.56 -11.04 -9.62
N VAL A 129 1.45 -9.77 -9.98
CA VAL A 129 0.69 -9.35 -11.16
C VAL A 129 1.48 -8.37 -12.01
N LYS A 130 1.13 -8.27 -13.29
CA LYS A 130 1.69 -7.26 -14.17
C LYS A 130 1.13 -5.88 -13.82
N PRO A 131 1.85 -4.80 -14.14
CA PRO A 131 1.40 -3.44 -13.79
C PRO A 131 -0.02 -3.09 -14.26
N ASP A 132 -0.43 -3.56 -15.42
CA ASP A 132 -1.75 -3.28 -15.99
C ASP A 132 -2.92 -3.92 -15.22
N PHE A 133 -2.63 -4.87 -14.34
CA PHE A 133 -3.64 -5.48 -13.47
C PHE A 133 -4.12 -4.52 -12.38
N LEU A 134 -3.27 -3.59 -11.94
CA LEU A 134 -3.51 -2.80 -10.73
C LEU A 134 -4.77 -1.93 -10.77
N VAL A 135 -4.90 -1.08 -11.77
CA VAL A 135 -5.99 -0.10 -11.82
C VAL A 135 -7.36 -0.76 -11.96
N PRO A 136 -7.56 -1.73 -12.86
CA PRO A 136 -8.89 -2.36 -12.99
C PRO A 136 -9.33 -3.16 -11.76
N ASN A 137 -8.40 -3.58 -10.92
CA ASN A 137 -8.68 -4.52 -9.83
C ASN A 137 -8.60 -3.93 -8.43
N ILE A 138 -8.36 -2.62 -8.32
CA ILE A 138 -8.39 -1.92 -7.02
C ILE A 138 -9.74 -1.23 -6.82
N VAL A 139 -10.11 -1.03 -5.57
CA VAL A 139 -11.33 -0.29 -5.21
C VAL A 139 -11.33 1.09 -5.92
N PRO A 140 -12.47 1.52 -6.48
CA PRO A 140 -12.50 2.70 -7.34
C PRO A 140 -11.91 3.98 -6.76
N PHE A 141 -12.09 4.26 -5.48
CA PHE A 141 -11.59 5.50 -4.90
C PHE A 141 -10.07 5.56 -4.74
N LYS A 142 -9.36 4.46 -5.02
CA LYS A 142 -7.88 4.41 -5.02
C LYS A 142 -7.29 4.38 -6.43
N ARG A 143 -8.11 4.27 -7.47
CA ARG A 143 -7.62 4.13 -8.86
C ARG A 143 -6.72 5.28 -9.30
N ALA A 144 -7.09 6.51 -8.95
CA ALA A 144 -6.31 7.68 -9.34
C ALA A 144 -4.88 7.63 -8.79
N ILE A 145 -4.72 7.18 -7.55
CA ILE A 145 -3.40 7.04 -6.94
C ILE A 145 -2.59 5.96 -7.67
N TYR A 146 -3.20 4.83 -7.95
CA TYR A 146 -2.52 3.73 -8.65
C TYR A 146 -2.07 4.16 -10.05
N GLU A 147 -2.89 4.93 -10.76
CA GLU A 147 -2.51 5.48 -12.06
C GLU A 147 -1.28 6.39 -11.95
N LYS A 148 -1.25 7.25 -10.94
CA LYS A 148 -0.12 8.15 -10.70
C LYS A 148 1.15 7.38 -10.33
N LEU A 149 1.04 6.33 -9.54
CA LEU A 149 2.17 5.48 -9.14
C LEU A 149 2.77 4.76 -10.34
N LEU A 150 1.93 4.24 -11.23
CA LEU A 150 2.41 3.59 -12.44
C LEU A 150 3.17 4.55 -13.35
N LYS A 151 2.76 5.80 -13.39
CA LYS A 151 3.50 6.85 -14.10
C LYS A 151 4.81 7.18 -13.43
N GLU A 152 4.76 7.40 -12.12
CA GLU A 152 5.95 7.82 -11.35
C GLU A 152 7.05 6.78 -11.38
N PHE A 153 6.70 5.51 -11.27
CA PHE A 153 7.65 4.41 -11.20
C PHE A 153 7.84 3.64 -12.51
N LYS A 154 7.32 4.17 -13.62
CA LYS A 154 7.30 3.42 -14.90
C LYS A 154 8.67 2.95 -15.37
N ASP A 155 9.74 3.70 -15.09
CA ASP A 155 11.08 3.35 -15.52
C ASP A 155 11.62 2.08 -14.84
N TYR A 156 10.97 1.65 -13.76
CA TYR A 156 11.36 0.45 -13.02
C TYR A 156 10.45 -0.74 -13.28
N LEU A 157 9.35 -0.53 -14.03
CA LEU A 157 8.33 -1.55 -14.26
C LEU A 157 8.38 -2.19 -15.68
#